data_5b793294c8a0e20e75d8bb9ceff18971
#
_entry.id   5b793294c8a0e20e75d8bb9ceff18971
#
_cell.length_a   1.000
_cell.length_b   1.000
_cell.length_c   1.000
_cell.angle_alpha   90.00
_cell.angle_beta   90.00
_cell.angle_gamma   90.00
#
_symmetry.space_group_name_H-M   'P 1'
#
loop_
_entity.id
_entity.type
_entity.pdbx_description
1 polymer ?
#
loop_
_entity_poly.entity_id
_entity_poly.type
_entity_poly.pdbx_seq_one_letter_code
_entity_poly.pdbx_strand_id
1 'polypeptide(L)'
;MAEMFCFQCQQTAGGSGCVRTGVCGKQPETAQLQDALLDKLVRLAQACERKGWRPDEVTELLTDGLFITLTNVNFDDGAIRAFTQRIDEMLAWVDAPTPEKDPGWLWRGETDLVSLRSTLLFGLKGMAAYAHHARELGYTDSAVDTWFYKGLTSLAQPHSVEEWLELILEFGRVNFQCMALLDQAHTETFGHPVPTRVNTDIQKGPFIVVTGHDLKDLRQLLKQTAGKGVNVYTHGEMLPAHGYPELKKYTHLVGHFGTAWQNQQTDFADLPAPVLFTTNCLMPPRPSYADRIYTTSVVGYEGIPHIPADENGHKDFTPLIQQALSLGGYETDQSRGGLNGGHMLTTGFARNAVLSQAPAILNAIKSGAIKHIFLVGGCDGAHPGRNYYTEFVKRTPMDSLVLTLACGTFRFNDLDLGEIHGIPRILDIGQCNDAYSAVQIALALAEAFDCSINDLPLTLVLSWYEQKAVCILLSLLALGVKNIYLGPTLPAFLSEPVVKMLVDAFGLQPTTHPQQDLDAILQRG
;
A
#
# COMPACT_ATOMS: atom_id res chain seq x y z
N MET A 1 -26.07 -16.66 -14.32
CA MET A 1 -24.69 -16.43 -13.81
C MET A 1 -24.81 -15.26 -12.84
N ALA A 2 -24.18 -15.37 -11.67
CA ALA A 2 -24.14 -14.24 -10.75
C ALA A 2 -23.45 -13.06 -11.45
N GLU A 3 -24.03 -11.88 -11.36
CA GLU A 3 -23.44 -10.65 -11.88
C GLU A 3 -22.61 -9.98 -10.79
N MET A 4 -21.49 -9.38 -11.17
CA MET A 4 -20.68 -8.55 -10.28
C MET A 4 -20.46 -7.17 -10.90
N PHE A 5 -20.11 -6.20 -10.09
CA PHE A 5 -19.54 -4.95 -10.56
C PHE A 5 -18.38 -4.54 -9.65
N CYS A 6 -17.23 -4.23 -10.25
CA CYS A 6 -16.07 -3.75 -9.48
C CYS A 6 -15.17 -2.88 -10.37
N PHE A 7 -14.86 -1.67 -9.92
CA PHE A 7 -14.00 -0.71 -10.63
C PHE A 7 -12.96 -0.05 -9.71
N GLN A 8 -12.62 -0.72 -8.59
CA GLN A 8 -11.86 -0.11 -7.50
C GLN A 8 -10.33 -0.07 -7.72
N CYS A 9 -9.79 -0.72 -8.75
CA CYS A 9 -8.34 -0.77 -8.99
C CYS A 9 -7.97 -0.35 -10.42
N GLN A 10 -6.69 -0.05 -10.63
CA GLN A 10 -6.17 0.37 -11.94
C GLN A 10 -6.33 -0.71 -13.02
N GLN A 11 -6.38 -2.00 -12.63
CA GLN A 11 -6.54 -3.13 -13.56
C GLN A 11 -8.00 -3.42 -13.95
N THR A 12 -8.93 -2.54 -13.59
CA THR A 12 -10.34 -2.66 -13.94
C THR A 12 -10.54 -2.97 -15.44
N ALA A 13 -11.34 -3.98 -15.73
CA ALA A 13 -11.58 -4.44 -17.10
C ALA A 13 -12.11 -3.32 -17.99
N GLY A 14 -11.42 -3.10 -19.12
CA GLY A 14 -11.77 -2.07 -20.10
C GLY A 14 -11.76 -0.63 -19.57
N GLY A 15 -11.18 -0.38 -18.39
CA GLY A 15 -11.21 0.93 -17.74
C GLY A 15 -12.61 1.39 -17.29
N SER A 16 -13.59 0.47 -17.20
CA SER A 16 -14.97 0.81 -16.88
C SER A 16 -15.58 -0.04 -15.75
N GLY A 17 -15.23 -1.32 -15.65
CA GLY A 17 -15.73 -2.21 -14.61
C GLY A 17 -15.55 -3.69 -14.92
N CYS A 18 -15.22 -4.48 -13.91
CA CYS A 18 -15.24 -5.93 -13.97
C CYS A 18 -16.69 -6.41 -13.70
N VAL A 19 -17.30 -7.09 -14.68
CA VAL A 19 -18.73 -7.49 -14.61
C VAL A 19 -18.95 -9.01 -14.62
N ARG A 20 -17.92 -9.81 -14.90
CA ARG A 20 -17.99 -11.28 -14.93
C ARG A 20 -17.04 -11.91 -13.93
N THR A 21 -15.79 -11.50 -13.97
CA THR A 21 -14.70 -11.92 -13.08
C THR A 21 -13.75 -10.74 -12.96
N GLY A 22 -13.22 -10.50 -11.78
CA GLY A 22 -12.19 -9.46 -11.59
C GLY A 22 -10.91 -9.81 -12.35
N VAL A 23 -10.23 -8.82 -12.93
CA VAL A 23 -8.89 -9.01 -13.51
C VAL A 23 -7.91 -9.57 -12.46
N CYS A 24 -8.13 -9.25 -11.19
CA CYS A 24 -7.40 -9.79 -10.04
C CYS A 24 -7.74 -11.25 -9.68
N GLY A 25 -8.69 -11.88 -10.37
CA GLY A 25 -9.19 -13.23 -10.07
C GLY A 25 -10.42 -13.29 -9.15
N LYS A 26 -10.91 -12.13 -8.65
CA LYS A 26 -12.11 -12.07 -7.80
C LYS A 26 -13.32 -12.65 -8.54
N GLN A 27 -13.99 -13.61 -7.90
CA GLN A 27 -15.21 -14.23 -8.43
C GLN A 27 -16.43 -13.37 -8.11
N PRO A 28 -17.55 -13.53 -8.87
CA PRO A 28 -18.78 -12.77 -8.61
C PRO A 28 -19.32 -12.94 -7.19
N GLU A 29 -19.26 -14.16 -6.63
CA GLU A 29 -19.69 -14.43 -5.27
C GLU A 29 -18.87 -13.65 -4.25
N THR A 30 -17.54 -13.69 -4.35
CA THR A 30 -16.64 -12.91 -3.50
C THR A 30 -16.92 -11.41 -3.59
N ALA A 31 -17.20 -10.89 -4.81
CA ALA A 31 -17.54 -9.47 -4.99
C ALA A 31 -18.85 -9.11 -4.28
N GLN A 32 -19.89 -9.94 -4.41
CA GLN A 32 -21.18 -9.73 -3.75
C GLN A 32 -21.07 -9.81 -2.22
N LEU A 33 -20.26 -10.74 -1.69
CA LEU A 33 -19.99 -10.85 -0.26
C LEU A 33 -19.27 -9.60 0.28
N GLN A 34 -18.30 -9.08 -0.47
CA GLN A 34 -17.61 -7.83 -0.10
C GLN A 34 -18.55 -6.63 -0.13
N ASP A 35 -19.44 -6.52 -1.12
CA ASP A 35 -20.43 -5.46 -1.20
C ASP A 35 -21.45 -5.55 -0.04
N ALA A 36 -21.88 -6.77 0.31
CA ALA A 36 -22.76 -7.00 1.46
C ALA A 36 -22.08 -6.63 2.78
N LEU A 37 -20.80 -6.98 2.94
CA LEU A 37 -20.01 -6.57 4.09
C LEU A 37 -19.94 -5.04 4.19
N LEU A 38 -19.64 -4.36 3.09
CA LEU A 38 -19.58 -2.88 3.06
C LEU A 38 -20.91 -2.24 3.46
N ASP A 39 -22.06 -2.73 2.96
CA ASP A 39 -23.37 -2.24 3.38
C ASP A 39 -23.56 -2.37 4.90
N LYS A 40 -23.19 -3.53 5.47
CA LYS A 40 -23.31 -3.76 6.92
C LYS A 40 -22.37 -2.88 7.74
N LEU A 41 -21.15 -2.61 7.27
CA LEU A 41 -20.25 -1.65 7.93
C LEU A 41 -20.84 -0.23 7.94
N VAL A 42 -21.43 0.21 6.84
CA VAL A 42 -22.15 1.50 6.79
C VAL A 42 -23.30 1.53 7.80
N ARG A 43 -24.10 0.47 7.87
CA ARG A 43 -25.22 0.36 8.81
C ARG A 43 -24.76 0.36 10.27
N LEU A 44 -23.65 -0.35 10.57
CA LEU A 44 -23.08 -0.38 11.92
C LEU A 44 -22.57 1.01 12.32
N ALA A 45 -21.84 1.69 11.43
CA ALA A 45 -21.38 3.05 11.68
C ALA A 45 -22.56 4.01 11.93
N GLN A 46 -23.61 3.96 11.11
CA GLN A 46 -24.84 4.77 11.31
C GLN A 46 -25.53 4.49 12.64
N ALA A 47 -25.60 3.22 13.07
CA ALA A 47 -26.22 2.84 14.33
C ALA A 47 -25.43 3.42 15.52
N CYS A 48 -24.12 3.33 15.47
CA CYS A 48 -23.23 3.88 16.49
C CYS A 48 -23.31 5.41 16.55
N GLU A 49 -23.29 6.09 15.39
CA GLU A 49 -23.44 7.56 15.31
C GLU A 49 -24.76 8.04 15.93
N ARG A 50 -25.89 7.38 15.63
CA ARG A 50 -27.20 7.72 16.26
C ARG A 50 -27.19 7.61 17.78
N LYS A 51 -26.38 6.70 18.33
CA LYS A 51 -26.28 6.47 19.78
C LYS A 51 -25.17 7.31 20.43
N GLY A 52 -24.33 7.97 19.66
CA GLY A 52 -23.13 8.65 20.15
C GLY A 52 -22.14 7.69 20.83
N TRP A 53 -22.08 6.44 20.34
CA TRP A 53 -21.33 5.35 20.95
C TRP A 53 -20.31 4.77 19.96
N ARG A 54 -19.04 4.79 20.31
CA ARG A 54 -17.92 4.41 19.44
C ARG A 54 -16.90 3.58 20.23
N PRO A 55 -17.18 2.30 20.55
CA PRO A 55 -16.23 1.46 21.27
C PRO A 55 -15.09 0.97 20.35
N ASP A 56 -13.94 0.69 20.95
CA ASP A 56 -12.76 0.21 20.25
C ASP A 56 -13.02 -1.06 19.44
N GLU A 57 -13.80 -2.00 19.97
CA GLU A 57 -14.18 -3.24 19.28
C GLU A 57 -14.93 -2.97 17.98
N VAL A 58 -15.86 -2.00 17.96
CA VAL A 58 -16.57 -1.64 16.72
C VAL A 58 -15.63 -0.92 15.77
N THR A 59 -14.75 -0.04 16.26
CA THR A 59 -13.75 0.63 15.42
C THR A 59 -12.86 -0.40 14.73
N GLU A 60 -12.40 -1.42 15.44
CA GLU A 60 -11.64 -2.55 14.88
C GLU A 60 -12.44 -3.29 13.81
N LEU A 61 -13.72 -3.63 14.08
CA LEU A 61 -14.58 -4.25 13.08
C LEU A 61 -14.76 -3.40 11.81
N LEU A 62 -14.90 -2.07 11.95
CA LEU A 62 -15.01 -1.17 10.81
C LEU A 62 -13.72 -1.12 10.00
N THR A 63 -12.57 -1.01 10.65
CA THR A 63 -11.27 -0.94 9.99
C THR A 63 -10.90 -2.26 9.32
N ASP A 64 -11.03 -3.39 10.01
CA ASP A 64 -10.71 -4.71 9.46
C ASP A 64 -11.65 -5.08 8.32
N GLY A 65 -12.96 -4.80 8.47
CA GLY A 65 -13.94 -5.05 7.43
C GLY A 65 -13.66 -4.25 6.15
N LEU A 66 -13.29 -2.97 6.27
CA LEU A 66 -12.85 -2.17 5.13
C LEU A 66 -11.58 -2.74 4.50
N PHE A 67 -10.60 -3.15 5.32
CA PHE A 67 -9.34 -3.71 4.84
C PHE A 67 -9.54 -5.06 4.13
N ILE A 68 -10.39 -5.95 4.63
CA ILE A 68 -10.78 -7.22 3.98
C ILE A 68 -11.27 -6.98 2.54
N THR A 69 -11.99 -5.88 2.30
CA THR A 69 -12.55 -5.56 0.97
C THR A 69 -11.61 -4.79 0.04
N LEU A 70 -10.40 -4.47 0.49
CA LEU A 70 -9.38 -3.83 -0.32
C LEU A 70 -8.89 -4.78 -1.42
N THR A 71 -8.36 -4.24 -2.51
CA THR A 71 -7.92 -5.04 -3.67
C THR A 71 -6.81 -6.03 -3.29
N ASN A 72 -6.95 -7.27 -3.70
CA ASN A 72 -5.97 -8.35 -3.49
C ASN A 72 -5.65 -8.65 -2.02
N VAL A 73 -6.65 -8.56 -1.15
CA VAL A 73 -6.53 -8.92 0.27
C VAL A 73 -7.20 -10.26 0.55
N ASN A 74 -8.52 -10.35 0.46
CA ASN A 74 -9.23 -11.56 0.84
C ASN A 74 -10.12 -12.11 -0.27
N PHE A 75 -9.84 -13.36 -0.65
CA PHE A 75 -10.55 -14.16 -1.64
C PHE A 75 -11.12 -15.44 -1.01
N ASP A 76 -11.20 -15.52 0.33
CA ASP A 76 -11.82 -16.62 1.05
C ASP A 76 -13.26 -16.24 1.41
N ASP A 77 -14.21 -16.79 0.67
CA ASP A 77 -15.64 -16.52 0.87
C ASP A 77 -16.11 -16.98 2.27
N GLY A 78 -15.53 -18.05 2.81
CA GLY A 78 -15.83 -18.53 4.16
C GLY A 78 -15.36 -17.54 5.23
N ALA A 79 -14.16 -17.01 5.10
CA ALA A 79 -13.62 -16.01 6.02
C ALA A 79 -14.43 -14.70 5.95
N ILE A 80 -14.82 -14.25 4.74
CA ILE A 80 -15.65 -13.04 4.57
C ILE A 80 -17.03 -13.24 5.22
N ARG A 81 -17.66 -14.42 5.05
CA ARG A 81 -18.95 -14.73 5.70
C ARG A 81 -18.84 -14.76 7.21
N ALA A 82 -17.80 -15.38 7.75
CA ALA A 82 -17.55 -15.45 9.19
C ALA A 82 -17.34 -14.03 9.78
N PHE A 83 -16.59 -13.18 9.10
CA PHE A 83 -16.41 -11.79 9.51
C PHE A 83 -17.73 -11.01 9.44
N THR A 84 -18.50 -11.18 8.37
CA THR A 84 -19.81 -10.55 8.20
C THR A 84 -20.78 -10.94 9.31
N GLN A 85 -20.74 -12.21 9.77
CA GLN A 85 -21.56 -12.66 10.89
C GLN A 85 -21.23 -11.91 12.20
N ARG A 86 -19.96 -11.61 12.49
CA ARG A 86 -19.58 -10.78 13.65
C ARG A 86 -20.19 -9.38 13.57
N ILE A 87 -20.28 -8.81 12.36
CA ILE A 87 -20.98 -7.52 12.15
C ILE A 87 -22.48 -7.66 12.41
N ASP A 88 -23.12 -8.76 12.00
CA ASP A 88 -24.55 -9.01 12.26
C ASP A 88 -24.83 -9.15 13.77
N GLU A 89 -23.97 -9.85 14.50
CA GLU A 89 -24.06 -9.97 15.95
C GLU A 89 -23.95 -8.61 16.65
N MET A 90 -23.03 -7.76 16.17
CA MET A 90 -22.88 -6.39 16.69
C MET A 90 -24.08 -5.50 16.33
N LEU A 91 -24.61 -5.60 15.10
CA LEU A 91 -25.83 -4.89 14.69
C LEU A 91 -27.04 -5.29 15.55
N ALA A 92 -27.19 -6.58 15.84
CA ALA A 92 -28.24 -7.07 16.73
C ALA A 92 -28.07 -6.54 18.16
N TRP A 93 -26.86 -6.49 18.67
CA TRP A 93 -26.53 -5.98 20.00
C TRP A 93 -26.82 -4.47 20.14
N VAL A 94 -26.56 -3.68 19.11
CA VAL A 94 -26.86 -2.24 19.11
C VAL A 94 -28.34 -1.94 18.80
N ASP A 95 -29.18 -2.95 18.65
CA ASP A 95 -30.61 -2.82 18.32
C ASP A 95 -30.84 -1.87 17.14
N ALA A 96 -30.20 -2.19 16.02
CA ALA A 96 -30.24 -1.39 14.81
C ALA A 96 -31.23 -1.96 13.79
N PRO A 97 -32.54 -1.63 13.86
CA PRO A 97 -33.48 -2.03 12.84
C PRO A 97 -33.22 -1.22 11.57
N THR A 98 -32.44 -1.78 10.69
CA THR A 98 -32.23 -1.17 9.36
C THR A 98 -32.71 -2.16 8.30
N PRO A 99 -33.65 -1.79 7.43
CA PRO A 99 -34.05 -2.66 6.34
C PRO A 99 -32.82 -3.01 5.51
N GLU A 100 -32.68 -4.27 5.14
CA GLU A 100 -31.64 -4.69 4.19
C GLU A 100 -31.83 -3.93 2.89
N LYS A 101 -30.82 -3.19 2.49
CA LYS A 101 -30.74 -2.60 1.16
C LYS A 101 -30.02 -3.58 0.24
N ASP A 102 -30.37 -3.58 -1.03
CA ASP A 102 -29.54 -4.22 -2.05
C ASP A 102 -28.15 -3.56 -2.02
N PRO A 103 -27.05 -4.30 -1.69
CA PRO A 103 -25.71 -3.72 -1.59
C PRO A 103 -25.24 -2.98 -2.83
N GLY A 104 -25.85 -3.27 -3.99
CA GLY A 104 -25.58 -2.57 -5.24
C GLY A 104 -25.91 -1.07 -5.22
N TRP A 105 -26.56 -0.55 -4.16
CA TRP A 105 -26.78 0.89 -4.00
C TRP A 105 -25.47 1.69 -3.97
N LEU A 106 -24.38 1.08 -3.51
CA LEU A 106 -23.05 1.71 -3.48
C LEU A 106 -22.61 2.19 -4.86
N TRP A 107 -22.99 1.47 -5.91
CA TRP A 107 -22.53 1.68 -7.29
C TRP A 107 -23.61 2.28 -8.20
N ARG A 108 -24.78 2.67 -7.66
CA ARG A 108 -25.92 3.20 -8.41
C ARG A 108 -26.17 4.66 -8.09
N GLY A 109 -26.63 5.41 -9.09
CA GLY A 109 -27.01 6.81 -8.96
C GLY A 109 -26.49 7.66 -10.11
N GLU A 110 -26.51 8.96 -9.92
CA GLU A 110 -25.90 9.91 -10.84
C GLU A 110 -24.39 9.68 -10.90
N THR A 111 -23.81 9.71 -12.09
CA THR A 111 -22.43 9.31 -12.36
C THR A 111 -21.41 10.06 -11.50
N ASP A 112 -21.55 11.39 -11.38
CA ASP A 112 -20.61 12.20 -10.61
C ASP A 112 -20.72 11.95 -9.11
N LEU A 113 -21.93 11.74 -8.59
CA LEU A 113 -22.15 11.40 -7.19
C LEU A 113 -21.62 9.99 -6.87
N VAL A 114 -21.80 9.02 -7.77
CA VAL A 114 -21.19 7.69 -7.63
C VAL A 114 -19.67 7.78 -7.64
N SER A 115 -19.09 8.60 -8.52
CA SER A 115 -17.66 8.86 -8.60
C SER A 115 -17.11 9.42 -7.28
N LEU A 116 -17.72 10.46 -6.73
CA LEU A 116 -17.29 11.09 -5.48
C LEU A 116 -17.47 10.17 -4.26
N ARG A 117 -18.63 9.48 -4.17
CA ARG A 117 -18.88 8.47 -3.14
C ARG A 117 -17.85 7.34 -3.19
N SER A 118 -17.54 6.84 -4.38
CA SER A 118 -16.52 5.79 -4.57
C SER A 118 -15.13 6.28 -4.20
N THR A 119 -14.80 7.52 -4.52
CA THR A 119 -13.53 8.16 -4.14
C THR A 119 -13.37 8.18 -2.62
N LEU A 120 -14.39 8.59 -1.87
CA LEU A 120 -14.36 8.58 -0.41
C LEU A 120 -14.28 7.14 0.14
N LEU A 121 -15.11 6.22 -0.37
CA LEU A 121 -15.09 4.82 0.07
C LEU A 121 -13.72 4.17 -0.15
N PHE A 122 -13.11 4.40 -1.30
CA PHE A 122 -11.79 3.83 -1.61
C PHE A 122 -10.68 4.50 -0.78
N GLY A 123 -10.81 5.79 -0.50
CA GLY A 123 -9.98 6.45 0.50
C GLY A 123 -10.08 5.78 1.87
N LEU A 124 -11.31 5.57 2.38
CA LEU A 124 -11.57 4.90 3.67
C LEU A 124 -10.95 3.50 3.74
N LYS A 125 -11.04 2.71 2.68
CA LYS A 125 -10.40 1.39 2.61
C LYS A 125 -8.87 1.49 2.76
N GLY A 126 -8.24 2.46 2.09
CA GLY A 126 -6.80 2.71 2.21
C GLY A 126 -6.40 3.15 3.61
N MET A 127 -7.13 4.10 4.20
CA MET A 127 -6.89 4.57 5.57
C MET A 127 -7.08 3.45 6.59
N ALA A 128 -8.06 2.55 6.38
CA ALA A 128 -8.31 1.40 7.24
C ALA A 128 -7.11 0.45 7.32
N ALA A 129 -6.42 0.22 6.21
CA ALA A 129 -5.20 -0.58 6.22
C ALA A 129 -4.09 0.07 7.08
N TYR A 130 -3.94 1.39 7.03
CA TYR A 130 -2.97 2.12 7.84
C TYR A 130 -3.34 2.11 9.33
N ALA A 131 -4.61 2.36 9.65
CA ALA A 131 -5.12 2.31 11.02
C ALA A 131 -4.98 0.91 11.62
N HIS A 132 -5.26 -0.16 10.83
CA HIS A 132 -5.06 -1.54 11.24
C HIS A 132 -3.60 -1.80 11.66
N HIS A 133 -2.61 -1.45 10.82
CA HIS A 133 -1.20 -1.65 11.15
C HIS A 133 -0.75 -0.87 12.39
N ALA A 134 -1.23 0.37 12.57
CA ALA A 134 -0.94 1.15 13.76
C ALA A 134 -1.54 0.51 15.02
N ARG A 135 -2.82 0.08 14.95
CA ARG A 135 -3.56 -0.58 16.03
C ARG A 135 -2.91 -1.90 16.43
N GLU A 136 -2.44 -2.70 15.47
CA GLU A 136 -1.69 -3.92 15.73
C GLU A 136 -0.40 -3.69 16.57
N LEU A 137 0.16 -2.50 16.51
CA LEU A 137 1.31 -2.07 17.32
C LEU A 137 0.90 -1.35 18.63
N GLY A 138 -0.41 -1.19 18.89
CA GLY A 138 -0.95 -0.53 20.08
C GLY A 138 -1.11 0.98 19.95
N TYR A 139 -1.08 1.52 18.72
CA TYR A 139 -1.25 2.95 18.45
C TYR A 139 -2.62 3.23 17.85
N THR A 140 -3.35 4.17 18.47
CA THR A 140 -4.68 4.64 18.02
C THR A 140 -4.74 6.16 18.09
N ASP A 141 -5.63 6.75 17.29
CA ASP A 141 -5.92 8.18 17.30
C ASP A 141 -7.43 8.39 17.21
N SER A 142 -8.00 9.10 18.21
CA SER A 142 -9.44 9.29 18.32
C SER A 142 -10.07 10.07 17.17
N ALA A 143 -9.34 10.97 16.53
CA ALA A 143 -9.83 11.70 15.37
C ALA A 143 -9.90 10.79 14.14
N VAL A 144 -8.88 9.95 13.94
CA VAL A 144 -8.87 8.92 12.89
C VAL A 144 -10.00 7.93 13.12
N ASP A 145 -10.12 7.38 14.33
CA ASP A 145 -11.16 6.41 14.70
C ASP A 145 -12.57 6.98 14.48
N THR A 146 -12.82 8.20 14.95
CA THR A 146 -14.12 8.88 14.75
C THR A 146 -14.44 9.08 13.27
N TRP A 147 -13.43 9.30 12.45
CA TRP A 147 -13.65 9.56 11.03
C TRP A 147 -14.14 8.33 10.25
N PHE A 148 -13.84 7.10 10.69
CA PHE A 148 -14.43 5.89 10.09
C PHE A 148 -15.96 5.89 10.23
N TYR A 149 -16.48 6.27 11.40
CA TYR A 149 -17.93 6.37 11.60
C TYR A 149 -18.54 7.48 10.74
N LYS A 150 -17.94 8.67 10.74
CA LYS A 150 -18.38 9.81 9.93
C LYS A 150 -18.36 9.47 8.45
N GLY A 151 -17.23 8.96 7.96
CA GLY A 151 -17.04 8.65 6.55
C GLY A 151 -18.01 7.58 6.04
N LEU A 152 -18.13 6.45 6.75
CA LEU A 152 -19.07 5.38 6.40
C LEU A 152 -20.53 5.87 6.44
N THR A 153 -20.91 6.65 7.46
CA THR A 153 -22.25 7.22 7.56
C THR A 153 -22.57 8.15 6.39
N SER A 154 -21.61 8.99 5.99
CA SER A 154 -21.75 9.93 4.88
C SER A 154 -21.99 9.25 3.54
N LEU A 155 -21.49 8.02 3.32
CA LEU A 155 -21.72 7.29 2.07
C LEU A 155 -23.20 7.05 1.78
N ALA A 156 -24.02 6.92 2.80
CA ALA A 156 -25.45 6.66 2.67
C ALA A 156 -26.35 7.91 2.78
N GLN A 157 -25.74 9.09 2.92
CA GLN A 157 -26.43 10.37 3.01
C GLN A 157 -26.44 11.09 1.65
N PRO A 158 -27.47 11.88 1.35
CA PRO A 158 -27.45 12.74 0.18
C PRO A 158 -26.50 13.92 0.42
N HIS A 159 -25.63 14.18 -0.53
CA HIS A 159 -24.71 15.32 -0.55
C HIS A 159 -24.69 15.96 -1.93
N SER A 160 -24.52 17.29 -2.01
CA SER A 160 -24.17 17.97 -3.24
C SER A 160 -22.72 17.64 -3.67
N VAL A 161 -22.34 18.01 -4.88
CA VAL A 161 -20.96 17.85 -5.36
C VAL A 161 -19.98 18.59 -4.47
N GLU A 162 -20.32 19.81 -4.06
CA GLU A 162 -19.51 20.66 -3.19
C GLU A 162 -19.32 20.03 -1.81
N GLU A 163 -20.39 19.49 -1.20
CA GLU A 163 -20.32 18.80 0.08
C GLU A 163 -19.46 17.54 0.02
N TRP A 164 -19.56 16.76 -1.09
CA TRP A 164 -18.68 15.62 -1.30
C TRP A 164 -17.21 16.02 -1.38
N LEU A 165 -16.89 17.13 -2.07
CA LEU A 165 -15.52 17.62 -2.18
C LEU A 165 -14.96 18.07 -0.83
N GLU A 166 -15.76 18.77 -0.03
CA GLU A 166 -15.37 19.16 1.32
C GLU A 166 -15.08 17.93 2.20
N LEU A 167 -15.95 16.90 2.14
CA LEU A 167 -15.74 15.64 2.85
C LEU A 167 -14.47 14.93 2.39
N ILE A 168 -14.20 14.88 1.09
CA ILE A 168 -13.00 14.23 0.53
C ILE A 168 -11.73 14.98 0.96
N LEU A 169 -11.72 16.31 0.97
CA LEU A 169 -10.58 17.08 1.43
C LEU A 169 -10.40 16.99 2.95
N GLU A 170 -11.48 16.95 3.73
CA GLU A 170 -11.40 16.68 5.16
C GLU A 170 -10.84 15.28 5.42
N PHE A 171 -11.34 14.27 4.70
CA PHE A 171 -10.79 12.91 4.72
C PHE A 171 -9.29 12.92 4.45
N GLY A 172 -8.83 13.63 3.43
CA GLY A 172 -7.40 13.71 3.08
C GLY A 172 -6.53 14.22 4.23
N ARG A 173 -7.00 15.22 5.00
CA ARG A 173 -6.32 15.73 6.20
C ARG A 173 -6.26 14.68 7.32
N VAL A 174 -7.37 13.99 7.56
CA VAL A 174 -7.42 12.93 8.60
C VAL A 174 -6.59 11.72 8.19
N ASN A 175 -6.61 11.33 6.92
CA ASN A 175 -5.74 10.27 6.43
C ASN A 175 -4.24 10.63 6.57
N PHE A 176 -3.87 11.90 6.36
CA PHE A 176 -2.50 12.35 6.64
C PHE A 176 -2.12 12.18 8.11
N GLN A 177 -3.06 12.43 9.04
CA GLN A 177 -2.88 12.17 10.47
C GLN A 177 -2.75 10.65 10.75
N CYS A 178 -3.54 9.82 10.07
CA CYS A 178 -3.43 8.36 10.16
C CYS A 178 -2.07 7.86 9.63
N MET A 179 -1.57 8.43 8.54
CA MET A 179 -0.22 8.12 8.03
C MET A 179 0.87 8.52 9.04
N ALA A 180 0.71 9.67 9.73
CA ALA A 180 1.62 10.10 10.79
C ALA A 180 1.60 9.14 11.99
N LEU A 181 0.40 8.66 12.37
CA LEU A 181 0.22 7.66 13.43
C LEU A 181 0.95 6.35 13.10
N LEU A 182 0.84 5.89 11.86
CA LEU A 182 1.53 4.67 11.42
C LEU A 182 3.05 4.85 11.38
N ASP A 183 3.55 5.98 10.89
CA ASP A 183 4.99 6.31 10.92
C ASP A 183 5.52 6.34 12.37
N GLN A 184 4.76 6.92 13.30
CA GLN A 184 5.08 6.89 14.72
C GLN A 184 5.12 5.46 15.26
N ALA A 185 4.09 4.65 14.99
CA ALA A 185 4.00 3.26 15.43
C ALA A 185 5.19 2.43 14.94
N HIS A 186 5.57 2.59 13.67
CA HIS A 186 6.70 1.88 13.09
C HIS A 186 8.04 2.37 13.69
N THR A 187 8.27 3.68 13.74
CA THR A 187 9.58 4.23 14.16
C THR A 187 9.82 4.07 15.66
N GLU A 188 8.80 4.16 16.50
CA GLU A 188 8.93 3.91 17.94
C GLU A 188 9.08 2.42 18.25
N THR A 189 8.44 1.54 17.47
CA THR A 189 8.50 0.08 17.70
C THR A 189 9.75 -0.58 17.11
N PHE A 190 10.20 -0.13 15.94
CA PHE A 190 11.28 -0.80 15.18
C PHE A 190 12.52 0.06 15.01
N GLY A 191 12.49 1.31 15.47
CA GLY A 191 13.53 2.32 15.28
C GLY A 191 13.42 3.03 13.92
N HIS A 192 14.08 4.16 13.77
CA HIS A 192 14.13 4.86 12.49
C HIS A 192 14.91 4.04 11.46
N PRO A 193 14.38 3.84 10.24
CA PRO A 193 15.09 3.16 9.18
C PRO A 193 16.44 3.82 8.87
N VAL A 194 17.42 2.98 8.60
CA VAL A 194 18.77 3.40 8.19
C VAL A 194 19.11 2.85 6.81
N PRO A 195 19.84 3.60 5.96
CA PRO A 195 20.23 3.14 4.64
C PRO A 195 20.92 1.76 4.73
N THR A 196 20.39 0.81 3.99
CA THR A 196 20.80 -0.60 4.05
C THR A 196 20.83 -1.21 2.66
N ARG A 197 21.95 -1.86 2.34
CA ARG A 197 22.09 -2.66 1.12
C ARG A 197 21.57 -4.06 1.37
N VAL A 198 20.73 -4.56 0.45
CA VAL A 198 20.05 -5.85 0.55
C VAL A 198 20.38 -6.68 -0.68
N ASN A 199 20.91 -7.89 -0.47
CA ASN A 199 21.26 -8.80 -1.55
C ASN A 199 19.99 -9.52 -2.05
N THR A 200 19.92 -9.80 -3.35
CA THR A 200 18.88 -10.61 -3.98
C THR A 200 19.29 -12.06 -4.23
N ASP A 201 20.55 -12.41 -4.03
CA ASP A 201 21.02 -13.79 -4.13
C ASP A 201 20.53 -14.64 -2.94
N ILE A 202 20.17 -15.90 -3.20
CA ILE A 202 19.58 -16.79 -2.21
C ILE A 202 20.62 -17.82 -1.78
N GLN A 203 20.87 -17.87 -0.47
CA GLN A 203 21.77 -18.87 0.13
C GLN A 203 21.13 -20.25 0.11
N LYS A 204 21.95 -21.28 -0.04
CA LYS A 204 21.54 -22.68 0.10
C LYS A 204 20.96 -22.98 1.49
N GLY A 205 20.10 -23.96 1.58
CA GLY A 205 19.51 -24.43 2.84
C GLY A 205 18.08 -23.93 3.06
N PRO A 206 17.44 -24.30 4.17
CA PRO A 206 16.06 -23.98 4.46
C PRO A 206 15.82 -22.47 4.58
N PHE A 207 14.75 -21.99 3.99
CA PHE A 207 14.36 -20.58 4.11
C PHE A 207 12.84 -20.40 4.03
N ILE A 208 12.40 -19.21 4.41
CA ILE A 208 11.02 -18.73 4.36
C ILE A 208 11.02 -17.42 3.58
N VAL A 209 10.02 -17.21 2.72
CA VAL A 209 9.77 -15.91 2.07
C VAL A 209 8.59 -15.22 2.76
N VAL A 210 8.73 -13.93 3.10
CA VAL A 210 7.68 -13.13 3.73
C VAL A 210 7.31 -11.97 2.81
N THR A 211 6.03 -11.86 2.49
CA THR A 211 5.47 -10.80 1.64
C THR A 211 4.34 -10.07 2.34
N GLY A 212 3.96 -8.88 1.84
CA GLY A 212 2.98 -8.01 2.45
C GLY A 212 3.64 -6.82 3.13
N HIS A 213 3.04 -6.32 4.23
CA HIS A 213 3.45 -5.06 4.84
C HIS A 213 3.66 -5.14 6.37
N ASP A 214 3.17 -6.20 7.04
CA ASP A 214 3.12 -6.25 8.49
C ASP A 214 4.48 -6.55 9.12
N LEU A 215 5.08 -5.54 9.73
CA LEU A 215 6.38 -5.64 10.40
C LEU A 215 6.29 -6.37 11.76
N LYS A 216 5.10 -6.37 12.42
CA LYS A 216 4.88 -7.12 13.65
C LYS A 216 4.94 -8.63 13.40
N ASP A 217 4.28 -9.09 12.33
CA ASP A 217 4.31 -10.49 11.91
C ASP A 217 5.72 -10.93 11.53
N LEU A 218 6.43 -10.12 10.74
CA LEU A 218 7.82 -10.40 10.43
C LEU A 218 8.67 -10.52 11.70
N ARG A 219 8.52 -9.60 12.68
CA ARG A 219 9.25 -9.67 13.94
C ARG A 219 8.92 -10.93 14.73
N GLN A 220 7.65 -11.34 14.78
CA GLN A 220 7.24 -12.58 15.44
C GLN A 220 7.87 -13.81 14.77
N LEU A 221 7.86 -13.86 13.42
CA LEU A 221 8.50 -14.93 12.67
C LEU A 221 10.02 -14.97 12.92
N LEU A 222 10.71 -13.83 12.86
CA LEU A 222 12.15 -13.73 13.12
C LEU A 222 12.52 -14.21 14.52
N LYS A 223 11.70 -13.91 15.54
CA LYS A 223 11.89 -14.46 16.89
C LYS A 223 11.76 -15.99 16.91
N GLN A 224 10.78 -16.54 16.22
CA GLN A 224 10.49 -17.97 16.22
C GLN A 224 11.47 -18.79 15.35
N THR A 225 12.10 -18.17 14.35
CA THR A 225 13.09 -18.81 13.48
C THR A 225 14.54 -18.70 14.01
N ALA A 226 14.76 -17.84 15.01
CA ALA A 226 16.09 -17.63 15.59
C ALA A 226 16.72 -18.94 16.09
N GLY A 227 17.93 -19.26 15.59
CA GLY A 227 18.68 -20.46 15.96
C GLY A 227 18.16 -21.77 15.38
N LYS A 228 17.14 -21.75 14.50
CA LYS A 228 16.56 -22.96 13.91
C LYS A 228 17.17 -23.36 12.56
N GLY A 229 18.18 -22.65 12.07
CA GLY A 229 18.82 -22.94 10.78
C GLY A 229 17.95 -22.64 9.57
N VAL A 230 17.00 -21.72 9.70
CA VAL A 230 16.10 -21.24 8.65
C VAL A 230 16.40 -19.79 8.37
N ASN A 231 16.72 -19.46 7.13
CA ASN A 231 16.87 -18.09 6.66
C ASN A 231 15.51 -17.47 6.33
N VAL A 232 15.40 -16.14 6.44
CA VAL A 232 14.21 -15.39 6.07
C VAL A 232 14.57 -14.39 4.97
N TYR A 233 13.76 -14.38 3.92
CA TYR A 233 13.83 -13.43 2.82
C TYR A 233 12.56 -12.62 2.75
N THR A 234 12.69 -11.33 2.48
CA THR A 234 11.55 -10.47 2.18
C THR A 234 11.16 -10.59 0.70
N HIS A 235 9.91 -10.24 0.38
CA HIS A 235 9.42 -10.11 -0.99
C HIS A 235 8.50 -8.88 -1.07
N GLY A 236 8.48 -8.22 -2.23
CA GLY A 236 7.61 -7.05 -2.45
C GLY A 236 7.84 -5.96 -1.42
N GLU A 237 6.77 -5.39 -0.91
CA GLU A 237 6.85 -4.27 0.06
C GLU A 237 7.36 -4.65 1.46
N MET A 238 7.79 -5.88 1.68
CA MET A 238 8.54 -6.23 2.88
C MET A 238 10.04 -5.85 2.80
N LEU A 239 10.58 -5.45 1.63
CA LEU A 239 11.97 -5.02 1.46
C LEU A 239 12.41 -3.96 2.49
N PRO A 240 11.64 -2.90 2.78
CA PRO A 240 12.03 -1.86 3.72
C PRO A 240 12.28 -2.34 5.15
N ALA A 241 11.79 -3.53 5.53
CA ALA A 241 12.07 -4.13 6.83
C ALA A 241 13.57 -4.25 7.15
N HIS A 242 14.41 -4.43 6.12
CA HIS A 242 15.88 -4.46 6.27
C HIS A 242 16.48 -3.13 6.75
N GLY A 243 15.77 -2.01 6.61
CA GLY A 243 16.19 -0.71 7.10
C GLY A 243 15.94 -0.51 8.60
N TYR A 244 14.97 -1.19 9.18
CA TYR A 244 14.58 -1.00 10.58
C TYR A 244 15.55 -1.68 11.56
N PRO A 245 16.17 -0.95 12.52
CA PRO A 245 17.17 -1.49 13.43
C PRO A 245 16.71 -2.72 14.21
N GLU A 246 15.45 -2.72 14.71
CA GLU A 246 14.90 -3.82 15.51
C GLU A 246 14.60 -5.09 14.71
N LEU A 247 14.53 -5.01 13.39
CA LEU A 247 14.40 -6.15 12.48
C LEU A 247 15.75 -6.58 11.90
N LYS A 248 16.56 -5.61 11.50
CA LYS A 248 17.91 -5.82 10.94
C LYS A 248 18.85 -6.56 11.89
N LYS A 249 18.64 -6.49 13.20
CA LYS A 249 19.47 -7.20 14.19
C LYS A 249 19.38 -8.74 14.08
N TYR A 250 18.37 -9.28 13.43
CA TYR A 250 18.24 -10.71 13.18
C TYR A 250 19.09 -11.11 11.97
N THR A 251 20.23 -11.73 12.22
CA THR A 251 21.23 -12.06 11.17
C THR A 251 20.74 -13.06 10.12
N HIS A 252 19.68 -13.80 10.42
CA HIS A 252 19.04 -14.73 9.48
C HIS A 252 17.92 -14.07 8.64
N LEU A 253 17.69 -12.77 8.77
CA LEU A 253 17.02 -11.94 7.78
C LEU A 253 18.07 -11.54 6.72
N VAL A 254 18.25 -12.36 5.70
CA VAL A 254 19.48 -12.37 4.89
C VAL A 254 19.39 -11.59 3.58
N GLY A 255 18.19 -11.42 3.02
CA GLY A 255 18.05 -10.75 1.73
C GLY A 255 16.62 -10.62 1.23
N HIS A 256 16.50 -10.28 -0.05
CA HIS A 256 15.22 -10.10 -0.72
C HIS A 256 15.04 -11.15 -1.82
N PHE A 257 13.85 -11.74 -1.91
CA PHE A 257 13.49 -12.74 -2.90
C PHE A 257 12.55 -12.15 -3.95
N GLY A 258 12.90 -12.28 -5.22
CA GLY A 258 12.05 -11.83 -6.31
C GLY A 258 11.91 -10.31 -6.41
N THR A 259 10.73 -9.86 -6.80
CA THR A 259 10.46 -8.45 -7.09
C THR A 259 9.17 -7.96 -6.41
N ALA A 260 8.20 -7.43 -7.17
CA ALA A 260 6.93 -6.95 -6.66
C ALA A 260 5.80 -7.98 -6.84
N TRP A 261 4.66 -7.73 -6.19
CA TRP A 261 3.54 -8.64 -6.07
C TRP A 261 3.00 -9.19 -7.41
N GLN A 262 3.03 -8.43 -8.48
CA GLN A 262 2.54 -8.86 -9.80
C GLN A 262 3.38 -9.99 -10.41
N ASN A 263 4.58 -10.24 -9.91
CA ASN A 263 5.46 -11.30 -10.37
C ASN A 263 5.39 -12.57 -9.49
N GLN A 264 4.56 -12.60 -8.43
CA GLN A 264 4.45 -13.74 -7.50
C GLN A 264 4.28 -15.09 -8.20
N GLN A 265 3.45 -15.13 -9.26
CA GLN A 265 3.20 -16.38 -9.98
C GLN A 265 4.42 -16.91 -10.75
N THR A 266 5.41 -16.07 -11.00
CA THR A 266 6.71 -16.43 -11.58
C THR A 266 7.76 -16.59 -10.49
N ASP A 267 7.81 -15.67 -9.54
CA ASP A 267 8.81 -15.65 -8.46
C ASP A 267 8.68 -16.90 -7.56
N PHE A 268 7.44 -17.34 -7.28
CA PHE A 268 7.17 -18.49 -6.41
C PHE A 268 7.00 -19.82 -7.16
N ALA A 269 7.09 -19.83 -8.50
CA ALA A 269 7.04 -21.07 -9.25
C ALA A 269 8.18 -22.01 -8.80
N ASP A 270 7.80 -23.25 -8.42
CA ASP A 270 8.72 -24.29 -7.98
C ASP A 270 9.66 -23.89 -6.81
N LEU A 271 9.27 -22.91 -6.03
CA LEU A 271 10.02 -22.43 -4.88
C LEU A 271 10.16 -23.55 -3.83
N PRO A 272 11.38 -23.93 -3.40
CA PRO A 272 11.59 -24.96 -2.38
C PRO A 272 11.48 -24.38 -0.95
N ALA A 273 10.51 -23.51 -0.71
CA ALA A 273 10.33 -22.80 0.56
C ALA A 273 8.87 -22.37 0.75
N PRO A 274 8.36 -22.27 1.97
CA PRO A 274 7.06 -21.71 2.22
C PRO A 274 7.08 -20.17 2.11
N VAL A 275 5.89 -19.60 1.81
CA VAL A 275 5.67 -18.16 1.68
C VAL A 275 4.59 -17.73 2.66
N LEU A 276 4.89 -16.73 3.49
CA LEU A 276 3.93 -16.08 4.38
C LEU A 276 3.41 -14.78 3.76
N PHE A 277 2.11 -14.70 3.57
CA PHE A 277 1.40 -13.48 3.21
C PHE A 277 0.87 -12.82 4.49
N THR A 278 1.45 -11.70 4.85
CA THR A 278 1.02 -10.93 6.03
C THR A 278 -0.15 -10.00 5.73
N THR A 279 -0.19 -9.45 4.52
CA THR A 279 -1.25 -8.58 3.99
C THR A 279 -1.31 -8.67 2.47
N ASN A 280 -1.97 -7.73 1.80
CA ASN A 280 -1.97 -7.58 0.34
C ASN A 280 -0.54 -7.29 -0.21
N CYS A 281 -0.28 -7.46 -1.49
CA CYS A 281 -1.22 -7.96 -2.48
C CYS A 281 -1.03 -9.48 -2.67
N LEU A 282 -2.11 -10.23 -2.60
CA LEU A 282 -2.10 -11.66 -2.91
C LEU A 282 -2.65 -11.86 -4.33
N MET A 283 -1.89 -12.56 -5.18
CA MET A 283 -2.39 -13.08 -6.46
C MET A 283 -2.94 -14.50 -6.28
N PRO A 284 -3.91 -14.94 -7.10
CA PRO A 284 -4.38 -16.31 -7.10
C PRO A 284 -3.18 -17.28 -7.18
N PRO A 285 -2.97 -18.13 -6.15
CA PRO A 285 -1.84 -19.06 -6.13
C PRO A 285 -1.92 -20.09 -7.25
N ARG A 286 -0.77 -20.42 -7.85
CA ARG A 286 -0.70 -21.50 -8.84
C ARG A 286 -0.48 -22.87 -8.18
N PRO A 287 -0.96 -23.97 -8.77
CA PRO A 287 -0.76 -25.32 -8.23
C PRO A 287 0.70 -25.68 -7.92
N SER A 288 1.67 -25.09 -8.65
CA SER A 288 3.11 -25.35 -8.45
C SER A 288 3.67 -24.89 -7.11
N TYR A 289 2.93 -24.04 -6.35
CA TYR A 289 3.37 -23.50 -5.05
C TYR A 289 2.22 -23.29 -4.04
N ALA A 290 0.97 -23.58 -4.39
CA ALA A 290 -0.19 -23.32 -3.51
C ALA A 290 -0.09 -24.09 -2.17
N ASP A 291 0.54 -25.27 -2.16
CA ASP A 291 0.79 -26.09 -0.98
C ASP A 291 1.84 -25.50 0.00
N ARG A 292 2.48 -24.38 -0.38
CA ARG A 292 3.54 -23.71 0.40
C ARG A 292 3.15 -22.30 0.81
N ILE A 293 1.91 -21.88 0.54
CA ILE A 293 1.39 -20.57 0.92
C ILE A 293 0.71 -20.64 2.29
N TYR A 294 0.96 -19.62 3.09
CA TYR A 294 0.28 -19.35 4.35
C TYR A 294 -0.19 -17.91 4.37
N THR A 295 -1.35 -17.67 4.95
CA THR A 295 -1.91 -16.34 5.15
C THR A 295 -2.05 -16.05 6.64
N THR A 296 -2.15 -14.77 6.99
CA THR A 296 -2.43 -14.32 8.37
C THR A 296 -3.17 -12.98 8.34
N SER A 297 -3.60 -12.47 9.50
CA SER A 297 -4.33 -11.20 9.62
C SER A 297 -5.62 -11.21 8.78
N VAL A 298 -5.86 -10.18 7.98
CA VAL A 298 -7.06 -10.02 7.14
C VAL A 298 -6.92 -10.64 5.75
N VAL A 299 -5.72 -11.12 5.38
CA VAL A 299 -5.50 -11.72 4.07
C VAL A 299 -5.94 -13.17 4.06
N GLY A 300 -6.63 -13.59 3.01
CA GLY A 300 -7.13 -14.96 2.88
C GLY A 300 -7.33 -15.38 1.43
N TYR A 301 -7.23 -16.68 1.21
CA TYR A 301 -7.55 -17.32 -0.07
C TYR A 301 -8.11 -18.71 0.19
N GLU A 302 -9.18 -19.08 -0.51
CA GLU A 302 -9.85 -20.38 -0.33
C GLU A 302 -8.87 -21.56 -0.45
N GLY A 303 -8.90 -22.45 0.55
CA GLY A 303 -8.04 -23.64 0.60
C GLY A 303 -6.58 -23.39 1.02
N ILE A 304 -6.20 -22.15 1.32
CA ILE A 304 -4.85 -21.83 1.81
C ILE A 304 -4.86 -21.80 3.36
N PRO A 305 -3.87 -22.45 4.02
CA PRO A 305 -3.75 -22.41 5.47
C PRO A 305 -3.63 -20.98 5.99
N HIS A 306 -4.46 -20.65 6.99
CA HIS A 306 -4.45 -19.37 7.68
C HIS A 306 -3.90 -19.51 9.10
N ILE A 307 -2.97 -18.63 9.49
CA ILE A 307 -2.38 -18.60 10.83
C ILE A 307 -3.07 -17.47 11.62
N PRO A 308 -3.98 -17.81 12.53
CA PRO A 308 -4.68 -16.83 13.34
C PRO A 308 -3.79 -16.27 14.46
N ALA A 309 -4.14 -15.10 14.96
CA ALA A 309 -3.62 -14.59 16.21
C ALA A 309 -4.40 -15.19 17.40
N ASP A 310 -3.73 -15.39 18.53
CA ASP A 310 -4.38 -15.65 19.81
C ASP A 310 -4.92 -14.34 20.44
N GLU A 311 -5.54 -14.44 21.61
CA GLU A 311 -6.12 -13.30 22.37
C GLU A 311 -5.07 -12.22 22.74
N ASN A 312 -3.78 -12.53 22.69
CA ASN A 312 -2.68 -11.60 22.96
C ASN A 312 -2.02 -11.08 21.66
N GLY A 313 -2.57 -11.40 20.50
CA GLY A 313 -2.03 -11.05 19.20
C GLY A 313 -0.77 -11.84 18.81
N HIS A 314 -0.51 -12.98 19.48
CA HIS A 314 0.60 -13.87 19.14
C HIS A 314 0.16 -14.87 18.06
N LYS A 315 1.02 -15.11 17.08
CA LYS A 315 0.83 -16.05 15.97
C LYS A 315 1.85 -17.18 16.05
N ASP A 316 1.39 -18.42 15.90
CA ASP A 316 2.27 -19.59 15.91
C ASP A 316 2.70 -19.95 14.47
N PHE A 317 3.92 -19.63 14.13
CA PHE A 317 4.53 -19.94 12.83
C PHE A 317 5.21 -21.31 12.77
N THR A 318 5.01 -22.18 13.77
CA THR A 318 5.58 -23.53 13.81
C THR A 318 5.29 -24.35 12.54
N PRO A 319 4.06 -24.38 11.98
CA PRO A 319 3.79 -25.13 10.76
C PRO A 319 4.63 -24.66 9.57
N LEU A 320 4.78 -23.34 9.40
CA LEU A 320 5.58 -22.73 8.36
C LEU A 320 7.08 -23.09 8.51
N ILE A 321 7.60 -23.02 9.74
CA ILE A 321 9.00 -23.34 10.05
C ILE A 321 9.29 -24.84 9.79
N GLN A 322 8.39 -25.71 10.20
CA GLN A 322 8.52 -27.16 9.95
C GLN A 322 8.50 -27.47 8.46
N GLN A 323 7.65 -26.83 7.69
CA GLN A 323 7.63 -27.01 6.23
C GLN A 323 8.93 -26.52 5.59
N ALA A 324 9.48 -25.38 6.02
CA ALA A 324 10.77 -24.88 5.51
C ALA A 324 11.90 -25.87 5.75
N LEU A 325 11.97 -26.44 6.96
CA LEU A 325 12.96 -27.47 7.32
C LEU A 325 12.77 -28.76 6.51
N SER A 326 11.53 -29.19 6.28
CA SER A 326 11.21 -30.38 5.50
C SER A 326 11.54 -30.21 4.01
N LEU A 327 11.30 -29.04 3.44
CA LEU A 327 11.63 -28.73 2.04
C LEU A 327 13.14 -28.61 1.81
N GLY A 328 13.89 -28.19 2.82
CA GLY A 328 15.36 -28.11 2.79
C GLY A 328 15.94 -26.93 1.99
N GLY A 329 15.13 -26.21 1.23
CA GLY A 329 15.58 -25.08 0.42
C GLY A 329 16.38 -25.50 -0.81
N TYR A 330 17.21 -24.59 -1.34
CA TYR A 330 18.11 -24.89 -2.45
C TYR A 330 19.35 -25.65 -2.00
N GLU A 331 19.84 -26.58 -2.83
CA GLU A 331 21.06 -27.33 -2.56
C GLU A 331 22.33 -26.49 -2.73
N THR A 332 22.27 -25.45 -3.56
CA THR A 332 23.36 -24.51 -3.84
C THR A 332 22.85 -23.08 -3.80
N ASP A 333 23.77 -22.12 -3.57
CA ASP A 333 23.43 -20.72 -3.65
C ASP A 333 22.87 -20.36 -5.03
N GLN A 334 21.84 -19.52 -5.07
CA GLN A 334 21.20 -19.06 -6.29
C GLN A 334 21.52 -17.59 -6.56
N SER A 335 22.02 -17.30 -7.74
CA SER A 335 22.22 -15.92 -8.18
C SER A 335 20.93 -15.41 -8.83
N ARG A 336 20.34 -14.35 -8.27
CA ARG A 336 19.09 -13.76 -8.74
C ARG A 336 19.21 -12.25 -8.83
N GLY A 337 19.08 -11.71 -10.04
CA GLY A 337 19.00 -10.27 -10.27
C GLY A 337 17.57 -9.72 -10.18
N GLY A 338 17.45 -8.43 -9.94
CA GLY A 338 16.22 -7.66 -10.10
C GLY A 338 15.78 -7.53 -11.58
N LEU A 339 14.76 -6.73 -11.85
CA LEU A 339 14.20 -6.58 -13.20
C LEU A 339 15.19 -6.02 -14.24
N ASN A 340 16.21 -5.27 -13.82
CA ASN A 340 17.26 -4.72 -14.69
C ASN A 340 18.59 -5.47 -14.54
N GLY A 341 18.63 -6.58 -13.80
CA GLY A 341 19.78 -7.45 -13.64
C GLY A 341 20.72 -7.08 -12.49
N GLY A 342 20.40 -6.09 -11.67
CA GLY A 342 21.16 -5.75 -10.47
C GLY A 342 20.92 -6.75 -9.35
N HIS A 343 21.98 -7.06 -8.57
CA HIS A 343 21.95 -8.02 -7.46
C HIS A 343 21.90 -7.36 -6.08
N MET A 344 21.88 -6.04 -6.05
CA MET A 344 21.90 -5.28 -4.81
C MET A 344 20.83 -4.19 -4.84
N LEU A 345 19.93 -4.24 -3.88
CA LEU A 345 18.93 -3.22 -3.62
C LEU A 345 19.39 -2.34 -2.46
N THR A 346 18.87 -1.12 -2.39
CA THR A 346 19.12 -0.23 -1.25
C THR A 346 17.79 0.33 -0.78
N THR A 347 17.57 0.29 0.54
CA THR A 347 16.36 0.82 1.19
C THR A 347 16.71 1.55 2.49
N GLY A 348 15.73 2.13 3.18
CA GLY A 348 15.92 2.76 4.49
C GLY A 348 16.21 4.26 4.42
N PHE A 349 15.97 4.93 3.30
CA PHE A 349 16.06 6.39 3.17
C PHE A 349 14.77 7.10 3.61
N ALA A 350 14.21 6.67 4.76
CA ALA A 350 13.07 7.35 5.36
C ALA A 350 13.45 8.76 5.87
N ARG A 351 12.46 9.52 6.33
CA ARG A 351 12.62 10.95 6.70
C ARG A 351 13.82 11.21 7.61
N ASN A 352 14.03 10.40 8.65
CA ASN A 352 15.14 10.61 9.57
C ASN A 352 16.50 10.48 8.89
N ALA A 353 16.68 9.48 8.02
CA ALA A 353 17.91 9.27 7.28
C ALA A 353 18.19 10.40 6.28
N VAL A 354 17.16 10.85 5.53
CA VAL A 354 17.30 11.94 4.55
C VAL A 354 17.51 13.28 5.24
N LEU A 355 16.73 13.58 6.29
CA LEU A 355 16.82 14.86 7.01
C LEU A 355 18.11 14.98 7.83
N SER A 356 18.70 13.87 8.28
CA SER A 356 20.04 13.91 8.90
C SER A 356 21.14 14.37 7.92
N GLN A 357 20.91 14.20 6.61
CA GLN A 357 21.78 14.67 5.55
C GLN A 357 21.29 15.98 4.90
N ALA A 358 20.23 16.60 5.45
CA ALA A 358 19.65 17.82 4.89
C ALA A 358 20.70 18.92 4.60
N PRO A 359 21.72 19.21 5.45
CA PRO A 359 22.73 20.21 5.12
C PRO A 359 23.50 19.88 3.82
N ALA A 360 23.82 18.61 3.58
CA ALA A 360 24.51 18.20 2.35
C ALA A 360 23.61 18.32 1.11
N ILE A 361 22.34 17.89 1.23
CA ILE A 361 21.34 17.98 0.16
C ILE A 361 21.07 19.45 -0.17
N LEU A 362 20.83 20.30 0.84
CA LEU A 362 20.60 21.73 0.64
C LEU A 362 21.79 22.44 -0.01
N ASN A 363 23.03 22.09 0.39
CA ASN A 363 24.23 22.63 -0.22
C ASN A 363 24.35 22.19 -1.69
N ALA A 364 24.05 20.91 -1.99
CA ALA A 364 24.05 20.39 -3.35
C ALA A 364 23.00 21.08 -4.25
N ILE A 365 21.80 21.37 -3.72
CA ILE A 365 20.77 22.13 -4.44
C ILE A 365 21.23 23.59 -4.64
N LYS A 366 21.71 24.27 -3.58
CA LYS A 366 22.18 25.68 -3.67
C LYS A 366 23.38 25.87 -4.60
N SER A 367 24.24 24.88 -4.70
CA SER A 367 25.40 24.89 -5.63
C SER A 367 25.03 24.51 -7.07
N GLY A 368 23.80 24.06 -7.32
CA GLY A 368 23.35 23.57 -8.62
C GLY A 368 23.85 22.17 -8.97
N ALA A 369 24.43 21.43 -8.01
CA ALA A 369 24.81 20.02 -8.19
C ALA A 369 23.57 19.12 -8.24
N ILE A 370 22.50 19.51 -7.54
CA ILE A 370 21.16 18.92 -7.67
C ILE A 370 20.22 20.02 -8.17
N LYS A 371 19.68 19.85 -9.37
CA LYS A 371 18.76 20.81 -9.99
C LYS A 371 17.31 20.40 -9.89
N HIS A 372 17.02 19.10 -9.77
CA HIS A 372 15.66 18.60 -9.69
C HIS A 372 15.58 17.35 -8.80
N ILE A 373 14.45 17.15 -8.17
CA ILE A 373 14.10 15.97 -7.40
C ILE A 373 12.84 15.38 -8.01
N PHE A 374 12.88 14.10 -8.34
CA PHE A 374 11.70 13.35 -8.78
C PHE A 374 11.26 12.40 -7.69
N LEU A 375 9.99 12.44 -7.29
CA LEU A 375 9.40 11.36 -6.51
C LEU A 375 8.71 10.42 -7.50
N VAL A 376 9.36 9.32 -7.83
CA VAL A 376 8.86 8.30 -8.76
C VAL A 376 8.55 7.04 -7.99
N GLY A 377 7.26 6.71 -7.81
CA GLY A 377 6.90 5.56 -6.98
C GLY A 377 5.40 5.37 -6.87
N GLY A 378 5.02 4.59 -5.88
CA GLY A 378 3.64 4.19 -5.61
C GLY A 378 3.37 2.73 -5.93
N CYS A 379 2.10 2.34 -6.08
CA CYS A 379 1.74 0.96 -6.38
C CYS A 379 2.23 0.53 -7.78
N ASP A 380 2.49 -0.77 -7.95
CA ASP A 380 2.78 -1.36 -9.25
C ASP A 380 1.69 -2.37 -9.65
N GLY A 381 1.76 -2.93 -10.85
CA GLY A 381 0.81 -3.89 -11.36
C GLY A 381 1.23 -4.56 -12.65
N ALA A 382 0.44 -5.55 -13.10
CA ALA A 382 0.75 -6.38 -14.25
C ALA A 382 0.32 -5.78 -15.60
N HIS A 383 -0.49 -4.73 -15.61
CA HIS A 383 -0.97 -4.12 -16.85
C HIS A 383 0.15 -3.51 -17.70
N PRO A 384 0.07 -3.54 -19.04
CA PRO A 384 0.99 -2.82 -19.92
C PRO A 384 1.09 -1.32 -19.59
N GLY A 385 2.23 -0.69 -19.93
CA GLY A 385 2.47 0.73 -19.71
C GLY A 385 3.33 1.07 -18.48
N ARG A 386 3.57 0.11 -17.59
CA ARG A 386 4.34 0.36 -16.35
C ARG A 386 5.85 0.42 -16.53
N ASN A 387 6.39 -0.01 -17.64
CA ASN A 387 7.78 0.26 -18.01
C ASN A 387 8.03 1.76 -18.28
N TYR A 388 6.98 2.59 -18.37
CA TYR A 388 7.08 4.04 -18.35
C TYR A 388 7.99 4.53 -17.22
N TYR A 389 7.81 4.02 -16.01
CA TYR A 389 8.58 4.47 -14.83
C TYR A 389 10.06 4.08 -14.92
N THR A 390 10.38 2.88 -15.41
CA THR A 390 11.75 2.47 -15.68
C THR A 390 12.42 3.40 -16.69
N GLU A 391 11.72 3.66 -17.80
CA GLU A 391 12.22 4.50 -18.88
C GLU A 391 12.31 5.98 -18.48
N PHE A 392 11.40 6.46 -17.64
CA PHE A 392 11.46 7.80 -17.07
C PHE A 392 12.71 7.97 -16.21
N VAL A 393 12.92 7.06 -15.25
CA VAL A 393 14.05 7.12 -14.32
C VAL A 393 15.40 7.02 -15.04
N LYS A 394 15.52 6.15 -16.05
CA LYS A 394 16.75 6.04 -16.88
C LYS A 394 17.10 7.32 -17.62
N ARG A 395 16.10 8.19 -17.88
CA ARG A 395 16.28 9.46 -18.61
C ARG A 395 16.46 10.67 -17.71
N THR A 396 16.30 10.52 -16.39
CA THR A 396 16.49 11.65 -15.46
C THR A 396 17.90 12.21 -15.60
N PRO A 397 18.06 13.55 -15.60
CA PRO A 397 19.38 14.20 -15.69
C PRO A 397 20.34 13.73 -14.59
N MET A 398 21.64 13.78 -14.88
CA MET A 398 22.69 13.37 -13.93
C MET A 398 22.73 14.25 -12.67
N ASP A 399 22.21 15.47 -12.74
CA ASP A 399 22.07 16.44 -11.67
C ASP A 399 20.68 16.40 -11.01
N SER A 400 20.05 15.22 -10.97
CA SER A 400 18.77 15.00 -10.29
C SER A 400 18.79 13.82 -9.34
N LEU A 401 17.97 13.91 -8.27
CA LEU A 401 17.69 12.80 -7.35
C LEU A 401 16.34 12.15 -7.70
N VAL A 402 16.24 10.87 -7.43
CA VAL A 402 15.01 10.08 -7.52
C VAL A 402 14.67 9.54 -6.14
N LEU A 403 13.66 10.09 -5.51
CA LEU A 403 13.01 9.51 -4.34
C LEU A 403 12.02 8.46 -4.82
N THR A 404 11.95 7.33 -4.15
CA THR A 404 11.00 6.27 -4.49
C THR A 404 10.44 5.58 -3.26
N LEU A 405 9.31 4.91 -3.41
CA LEU A 405 8.69 4.08 -2.39
C LEU A 405 7.69 3.10 -3.01
N ALA A 406 7.26 2.13 -2.21
CA ALA A 406 6.25 1.12 -2.53
C ALA A 406 6.66 0.17 -3.68
N CYS A 407 5.72 -0.61 -4.20
CA CYS A 407 6.00 -1.61 -5.24
C CYS A 407 6.60 -1.04 -6.52
N GLY A 408 6.30 0.22 -6.85
CA GLY A 408 6.84 0.89 -8.04
C GLY A 408 8.36 0.99 -8.07
N THR A 409 9.01 0.96 -6.91
CA THR A 409 10.47 0.99 -6.77
C THR A 409 11.14 -0.16 -7.53
N PHE A 410 10.52 -1.36 -7.57
CA PHE A 410 11.10 -2.53 -8.23
C PHE A 410 11.25 -2.40 -9.75
N ARG A 411 10.66 -1.37 -10.36
CA ARG A 411 10.88 -1.08 -11.77
C ARG A 411 12.29 -0.58 -12.08
N PHE A 412 13.03 -0.08 -11.08
CA PHE A 412 14.32 0.56 -11.29
C PHE A 412 15.26 0.56 -10.08
N ASN A 413 14.88 0.03 -8.91
CA ASN A 413 15.72 0.09 -7.70
C ASN A 413 17.00 -0.78 -7.75
N ASP A 414 17.10 -1.65 -8.75
CA ASP A 414 18.29 -2.45 -9.06
C ASP A 414 19.20 -1.79 -10.13
N LEU A 415 18.87 -0.56 -10.56
CA LEU A 415 19.74 0.25 -11.42
C LEU A 415 20.82 0.97 -10.59
N ASP A 416 22.01 1.05 -11.14
CA ASP A 416 23.05 1.95 -10.65
C ASP A 416 23.03 3.27 -11.45
N LEU A 417 22.47 4.33 -10.86
CA LEU A 417 22.46 5.67 -11.44
C LEU A 417 23.64 6.53 -10.95
N GLY A 418 24.51 5.99 -10.12
CA GLY A 418 25.62 6.72 -9.49
C GLY A 418 25.20 7.59 -8.31
N GLU A 419 26.06 8.55 -7.99
CA GLU A 419 25.95 9.40 -6.80
C GLU A 419 26.20 10.87 -7.14
N ILE A 420 25.62 11.78 -6.33
CA ILE A 420 25.92 13.22 -6.35
C ILE A 420 26.54 13.58 -5.00
N HIS A 421 27.82 13.94 -4.96
CA HIS A 421 28.55 14.28 -3.72
C HIS A 421 28.43 13.21 -2.62
N GLY A 422 28.43 11.92 -3.00
CA GLY A 422 28.28 10.79 -2.08
C GLY A 422 26.83 10.47 -1.68
N ILE A 423 25.84 11.15 -2.27
CA ILE A 423 24.41 10.85 -2.09
C ILE A 423 23.98 9.97 -3.25
N PRO A 424 23.49 8.73 -3.04
CA PRO A 424 22.95 7.90 -4.11
C PRO A 424 21.81 8.63 -4.85
N ARG A 425 21.77 8.49 -6.16
CA ARG A 425 20.73 9.16 -6.94
C ARG A 425 19.34 8.51 -6.81
N ILE A 426 19.27 7.25 -6.39
CA ILE A 426 18.00 6.57 -6.02
C ILE A 426 17.95 6.43 -4.50
N LEU A 427 16.91 6.96 -3.88
CA LEU A 427 16.67 6.91 -2.44
C LEU A 427 15.32 6.22 -2.19
N ASP A 428 15.35 4.94 -1.81
CA ASP A 428 14.16 4.18 -1.45
C ASP A 428 13.74 4.51 -0.02
N ILE A 429 12.61 5.21 0.11
CA ILE A 429 12.05 5.70 1.37
C ILE A 429 11.44 4.56 2.19
N GLY A 430 10.76 3.60 1.52
CA GLY A 430 10.11 2.51 2.22
C GLY A 430 8.87 1.94 1.53
N GLN A 431 7.96 1.39 2.31
CA GLN A 431 6.66 0.87 1.88
C GLN A 431 5.72 2.02 1.44
N CYS A 432 4.60 1.69 0.82
CA CYS A 432 3.49 2.65 0.68
C CYS A 432 2.99 3.14 2.06
N ASN A 433 3.11 2.32 3.09
CA ASN A 433 2.87 2.68 4.49
C ASN A 433 3.80 3.81 5.00
N ASP A 434 4.96 4.01 4.37
CA ASP A 434 5.96 5.03 4.73
C ASP A 434 5.78 6.35 3.92
N ALA A 435 4.67 6.51 3.20
CA ALA A 435 4.41 7.69 2.38
C ALA A 435 4.41 9.00 3.19
N TYR A 436 4.09 8.96 4.50
CA TYR A 436 4.27 10.10 5.41
C TYR A 436 5.69 10.62 5.40
N SER A 437 6.67 9.72 5.38
CA SER A 437 8.10 10.06 5.30
C SER A 437 8.44 10.90 4.07
N ALA A 438 7.89 10.56 2.90
CA ALA A 438 8.10 11.32 1.67
C ALA A 438 7.53 12.74 1.77
N VAL A 439 6.34 12.90 2.34
CA VAL A 439 5.72 14.22 2.55
C VAL A 439 6.53 15.04 3.55
N GLN A 440 7.02 14.45 4.63
CA GLN A 440 7.86 15.16 5.62
C GLN A 440 9.19 15.64 5.03
N ILE A 441 9.81 14.85 4.15
CA ILE A 441 11.01 15.28 3.43
C ILE A 441 10.71 16.52 2.57
N ALA A 442 9.62 16.50 1.82
CA ALA A 442 9.22 17.62 0.97
C ALA A 442 8.89 18.89 1.79
N LEU A 443 8.15 18.75 2.90
CA LEU A 443 7.82 19.86 3.78
C LEU A 443 9.08 20.47 4.43
N ALA A 444 10.00 19.64 4.90
CA ALA A 444 11.26 20.14 5.50
C ALA A 444 12.16 20.85 4.46
N LEU A 445 12.15 20.40 3.20
CA LEU A 445 12.84 21.11 2.12
C LEU A 445 12.16 22.46 1.84
N ALA A 446 10.83 22.52 1.79
CA ALA A 446 10.09 23.76 1.58
C ALA A 446 10.38 24.79 2.69
N GLU A 447 10.37 24.35 3.95
CA GLU A 447 10.74 25.18 5.11
C GLU A 447 12.19 25.69 4.99
N ALA A 448 13.14 24.83 4.62
CA ALA A 448 14.56 25.19 4.50
C ALA A 448 14.85 26.18 3.36
N PHE A 449 13.99 26.25 2.34
CA PHE A 449 14.05 27.20 1.24
C PHE A 449 13.12 28.41 1.41
N ASP A 450 12.35 28.47 2.51
CA ASP A 450 11.35 29.51 2.77
C ASP A 450 10.36 29.67 1.58
N CYS A 451 9.85 28.53 1.08
CA CYS A 451 8.94 28.49 -0.06
C CYS A 451 7.80 27.50 0.16
N SER A 452 6.81 27.51 -0.72
CA SER A 452 5.78 26.45 -0.68
C SER A 452 6.30 25.15 -1.27
N ILE A 453 5.65 24.01 -0.93
CA ILE A 453 5.99 22.71 -1.49
C ILE A 453 5.90 22.69 -3.04
N ASN A 454 5.02 23.53 -3.61
CA ASN A 454 4.81 23.64 -5.05
C ASN A 454 5.88 24.48 -5.77
N ASP A 455 6.70 25.22 -5.02
CA ASP A 455 7.80 26.04 -5.54
C ASP A 455 9.16 25.30 -5.48
N LEU A 456 9.18 24.11 -4.87
CA LEU A 456 10.36 23.26 -4.86
C LEU A 456 10.67 22.72 -6.26
N PRO A 457 11.95 22.48 -6.60
CA PRO A 457 12.32 21.72 -7.79
C PRO A 457 12.01 20.22 -7.60
N LEU A 458 10.76 19.92 -7.25
CA LEU A 458 10.26 18.59 -6.94
C LEU A 458 9.04 18.29 -7.80
N THR A 459 9.05 17.14 -8.48
CA THR A 459 7.90 16.66 -9.24
C THR A 459 7.54 15.24 -8.81
N LEU A 460 6.23 15.03 -8.60
CA LEU A 460 5.67 13.73 -8.26
C LEU A 460 5.20 13.02 -9.54
N VAL A 461 5.79 11.84 -9.81
CA VAL A 461 5.44 10.97 -10.94
C VAL A 461 4.96 9.64 -10.36
N LEU A 462 3.66 9.58 -10.08
CA LEU A 462 3.06 8.55 -9.26
C LEU A 462 2.43 7.44 -10.08
N SER A 463 2.64 6.22 -9.61
CA SER A 463 1.96 5.01 -10.08
C SER A 463 0.91 4.58 -9.06
N TRP A 464 -0.29 4.27 -9.51
CA TRP A 464 -1.34 3.78 -8.63
C TRP A 464 -1.86 2.41 -9.08
N TYR A 465 -2.40 1.65 -8.12
CA TYR A 465 -3.02 0.36 -8.39
C TYR A 465 -4.25 0.14 -7.51
N GLU A 466 -4.14 0.37 -6.20
CA GLU A 466 -5.19 0.04 -5.23
C GLU A 466 -5.45 1.19 -4.25
N GLN A 467 -6.29 0.96 -3.26
CA GLN A 467 -6.93 1.98 -2.43
C GLN A 467 -5.98 2.75 -1.51
N LYS A 468 -4.84 2.16 -1.13
CA LYS A 468 -3.82 2.92 -0.36
C LYS A 468 -3.22 4.06 -1.20
N ALA A 469 -3.04 3.86 -2.51
CA ALA A 469 -2.64 4.96 -3.39
C ALA A 469 -3.73 6.05 -3.49
N VAL A 470 -5.01 5.67 -3.44
CA VAL A 470 -6.12 6.64 -3.43
C VAL A 470 -6.07 7.51 -2.17
N CYS A 471 -5.98 6.91 -0.97
CA CYS A 471 -5.96 7.70 0.26
C CYS A 471 -4.71 8.60 0.36
N ILE A 472 -3.54 8.16 -0.13
CA ILE A 472 -2.34 9.01 -0.22
C ILE A 472 -2.58 10.20 -1.15
N LEU A 473 -3.13 9.96 -2.36
CA LEU A 473 -3.44 11.03 -3.30
C LEU A 473 -4.38 12.06 -2.67
N LEU A 474 -5.44 11.63 -2.00
CA LEU A 474 -6.38 12.54 -1.34
C LEU A 474 -5.70 13.37 -0.23
N SER A 475 -4.73 12.78 0.50
CA SER A 475 -3.92 13.55 1.46
C SER A 475 -3.03 14.59 0.78
N LEU A 476 -2.38 14.27 -0.34
CA LEU A 476 -1.59 15.22 -1.11
C LEU A 476 -2.44 16.39 -1.62
N LEU A 477 -3.63 16.11 -2.14
CA LEU A 477 -4.57 17.15 -2.59
C LEU A 477 -5.05 18.02 -1.43
N ALA A 478 -5.35 17.41 -0.28
CA ALA A 478 -5.77 18.15 0.93
C ALA A 478 -4.65 19.04 1.52
N LEU A 479 -3.39 18.68 1.29
CA LEU A 479 -2.20 19.49 1.61
C LEU A 479 -1.90 20.56 0.53
N GLY A 480 -2.68 20.63 -0.55
CA GLY A 480 -2.50 21.59 -1.62
C GLY A 480 -1.35 21.26 -2.58
N VAL A 481 -0.88 20.02 -2.62
CA VAL A 481 0.15 19.60 -3.58
C VAL A 481 -0.42 19.59 -4.99
N LYS A 482 0.33 20.15 -5.94
CA LYS A 482 -0.08 20.36 -7.33
C LYS A 482 0.87 19.69 -8.31
N ASN A 483 0.46 19.66 -9.58
CA ASN A 483 1.26 19.20 -10.72
C ASN A 483 1.72 17.74 -10.59
N ILE A 484 0.85 16.87 -10.08
CA ILE A 484 1.11 15.44 -9.93
C ILE A 484 0.89 14.72 -11.26
N TYR A 485 1.90 14.00 -11.75
CA TYR A 485 1.75 13.05 -12.86
C TYR A 485 1.27 11.72 -12.32
N LEU A 486 0.13 11.23 -12.79
CA LEU A 486 -0.51 10.00 -12.30
C LEU A 486 -0.73 8.99 -13.43
N GLY A 487 -0.26 7.78 -13.22
CA GLY A 487 -0.37 6.72 -14.22
C GLY A 487 -0.46 5.30 -13.65
N PRO A 488 -0.44 4.30 -14.56
CA PRO A 488 -0.37 4.41 -16.03
C PRO A 488 -1.71 4.82 -16.68
N THR A 489 -2.81 4.81 -15.91
CA THR A 489 -4.15 5.29 -16.32
C THR A 489 -4.75 6.09 -15.18
N LEU A 490 -5.71 6.95 -15.46
CA LEU A 490 -6.53 7.55 -14.41
C LEU A 490 -7.50 6.51 -13.84
N PRO A 491 -7.97 6.70 -12.57
CA PRO A 491 -8.91 5.78 -11.94
C PRO A 491 -10.25 5.68 -12.68
N ALA A 492 -10.71 4.45 -12.94
CA ALA A 492 -11.96 4.18 -13.65
C ALA A 492 -13.22 4.64 -12.89
N PHE A 493 -13.10 4.84 -11.58
CA PHE A 493 -14.21 5.34 -10.76
C PHE A 493 -14.37 6.87 -10.82
N LEU A 494 -13.41 7.59 -11.41
CA LEU A 494 -13.53 9.04 -11.60
C LEU A 494 -14.30 9.33 -12.90
N SER A 495 -15.41 10.07 -12.78
CA SER A 495 -16.12 10.59 -13.94
C SER A 495 -15.33 11.70 -14.65
N GLU A 496 -15.62 11.94 -15.92
CA GLU A 496 -14.95 13.00 -16.69
C GLU A 496 -15.06 14.40 -16.03
N PRO A 497 -16.22 14.83 -15.48
CA PRO A 497 -16.31 16.09 -14.76
C PRO A 497 -15.43 16.13 -13.49
N VAL A 498 -15.37 15.02 -12.74
CA VAL A 498 -14.51 14.94 -11.55
C VAL A 498 -13.03 14.98 -11.93
N VAL A 499 -12.62 14.25 -12.98
CA VAL A 499 -11.25 14.35 -13.52
C VAL A 499 -10.92 15.77 -13.93
N LYS A 500 -11.81 16.43 -14.70
CA LYS A 500 -11.61 17.81 -15.12
C LYS A 500 -11.41 18.75 -13.93
N MET A 501 -12.21 18.59 -12.88
CA MET A 501 -12.08 19.38 -11.65
C MET A 501 -10.72 19.15 -10.98
N LEU A 502 -10.23 17.92 -10.89
CA LEU A 502 -8.92 17.60 -10.32
C LEU A 502 -7.77 18.21 -11.16
N VAL A 503 -7.91 18.19 -12.48
CA VAL A 503 -6.96 18.85 -13.40
C VAL A 503 -6.97 20.35 -13.19
N ASP A 504 -8.13 20.99 -13.18
CA ASP A 504 -8.27 22.45 -13.08
C ASP A 504 -7.82 22.99 -11.70
N ALA A 505 -8.13 22.26 -10.61
CA ALA A 505 -7.82 22.71 -9.25
C ALA A 505 -6.40 22.37 -8.80
N PHE A 506 -5.88 21.22 -9.18
CA PHE A 506 -4.62 20.68 -8.66
C PHE A 506 -3.54 20.45 -9.72
N GLY A 507 -3.85 20.65 -11.01
CA GLY A 507 -2.90 20.35 -12.09
C GLY A 507 -2.58 18.86 -12.22
N LEU A 508 -3.51 17.96 -11.85
CA LEU A 508 -3.33 16.52 -12.01
C LEU A 508 -3.16 16.19 -13.50
N GLN A 509 -2.12 15.45 -13.86
CA GLN A 509 -1.80 15.12 -15.24
C GLN A 509 -1.70 13.60 -15.41
N PRO A 510 -2.31 13.02 -16.46
CA PRO A 510 -2.02 11.64 -16.82
C PRO A 510 -0.58 11.52 -17.34
N THR A 511 0.10 10.40 -17.03
CA THR A 511 1.37 10.07 -17.69
C THR A 511 1.13 9.78 -19.17
N THR A 512 2.05 10.20 -20.04
CA THR A 512 1.95 10.02 -21.49
C THR A 512 3.16 9.25 -22.05
N HIS A 513 4.23 9.95 -22.37
CA HIS A 513 5.47 9.36 -22.84
C HIS A 513 6.64 9.84 -21.97
N PRO A 514 7.53 8.93 -21.47
CA PRO A 514 8.57 9.28 -20.49
C PRO A 514 9.41 10.49 -20.85
N GLN A 515 9.86 10.60 -22.12
CA GLN A 515 10.68 11.72 -22.55
C GLN A 515 9.89 13.03 -22.64
N GLN A 516 8.67 12.97 -23.17
CA GLN A 516 7.83 14.17 -23.33
C GLN A 516 7.43 14.74 -21.97
N ASP A 517 7.05 13.87 -21.04
CA ASP A 517 6.69 14.27 -19.68
C ASP A 517 7.91 14.85 -18.96
N LEU A 518 9.09 14.23 -19.10
CA LEU A 518 10.34 14.72 -18.52
C LEU A 518 10.72 16.10 -19.08
N ASP A 519 10.66 16.28 -20.41
CA ASP A 519 10.95 17.56 -21.06
C ASP A 519 9.98 18.66 -20.60
N ALA A 520 8.68 18.33 -20.48
CA ALA A 520 7.67 19.26 -19.98
C ALA A 520 7.90 19.66 -18.51
N ILE A 521 8.35 18.73 -17.67
CA ILE A 521 8.71 19.00 -16.27
C ILE A 521 9.91 19.93 -16.19
N LEU A 522 10.99 19.61 -16.90
CA LEU A 522 12.25 20.38 -16.85
C LEU A 522 12.14 21.76 -17.50
N GLN A 523 11.15 22.01 -18.37
CA GLN A 523 10.88 23.33 -18.94
C GLN A 523 10.08 24.25 -18.00
N ARG A 524 9.42 23.69 -16.99
CA ARG A 524 8.64 24.48 -16.00
C ARG A 524 9.49 24.96 -14.82
N GLY A 525 10.60 24.31 -14.54
CA GLY A 525 11.57 24.67 -13.48
C GLY A 525 12.74 25.39 -14.11
#